data_277d505d4a74b96ce93752e276c59ff7
#
_entry.id   277d505d4a74b96ce93752e276c59ff7
#
_cell.length_a   1.000
_cell.length_b   1.000
_cell.length_c   1.000
_cell.angle_alpha   90.00
_cell.angle_beta   90.00
_cell.angle_gamma   90.00
#
_symmetry.space_group_name_H-M   'P 1'
#
loop_
_entity.id
_entity.type
_entity.pdbx_description
1 polymer ?
#
loop_
_entity_poly.entity_id
_entity_poly.type
_entity_poly.pdbx_seq_one_letter_code
_entity_poly.pdbx_strand_id
1 'polypeptide(L)'
;MTSRKRRGAIEFQTQESQFIFNENGKIETIVAAEHNPAHSLIEECMLAANESAAKFIKNHKHACLYRIHGNPKPEKVEILKQHLHLIGLDLGSISAEHQNLPSAKDYAALVKQIKNRPDAEILQTLMLRTLPQAEYSPENIGHFGLNYKEYAHFTSPIRRYPDLLVHRVIKAILENKTYTPKKYKWEQLGEICSQAERRADDASRDVIAYLRCEFMKTKRHQKFDGVIVDISPQFINVSLKDIFLMAPIHVANLGDDYFYFNQKTLQMVGSKSGISFALGDKVSVEILHINSEFRSIEFKISKSKNKK
;
A
#
# COMPACT_ATOMS: atom_id res chain seq x y z
N MET A 1 10.02 -16.63 -10.15
CA MET A 1 9.67 -16.86 -8.73
C MET A 1 10.87 -17.20 -7.82
N THR A 2 11.73 -18.15 -8.14
CA THR A 2 12.90 -18.49 -7.29
C THR A 2 13.92 -17.36 -7.16
N SER A 3 14.15 -16.56 -8.20
CA SER A 3 15.08 -15.42 -8.20
C SER A 3 14.62 -14.28 -7.28
N ARG A 4 13.33 -13.93 -7.31
CA ARG A 4 12.71 -12.90 -6.46
C ARG A 4 12.84 -13.26 -4.97
N LYS A 5 12.52 -14.52 -4.60
CA LYS A 5 12.69 -15.02 -3.24
C LYS A 5 14.15 -15.02 -2.78
N ARG A 6 15.10 -15.44 -3.64
CA ARG A 6 16.54 -15.41 -3.35
C ARG A 6 17.06 -13.99 -3.13
N ARG A 7 16.58 -13.02 -3.91
CA ARG A 7 16.93 -11.61 -3.75
C ARG A 7 16.39 -11.04 -2.45
N GLY A 8 15.29 -11.58 -1.90
CA GLY A 8 14.63 -11.06 -0.70
C GLY A 8 13.74 -9.85 -0.99
N ALA A 9 13.08 -9.85 -2.15
CA ALA A 9 12.06 -8.87 -2.45
C ALA A 9 10.84 -9.07 -1.52
N ILE A 10 10.22 -7.98 -1.09
CA ILE A 10 9.04 -8.02 -0.23
C ILE A 10 7.82 -8.29 -1.10
N GLU A 11 7.05 -9.33 -0.76
CA GLU A 11 5.82 -9.70 -1.47
C GLU A 11 4.61 -9.51 -0.56
N PHE A 12 4.09 -8.28 -0.50
CA PHE A 12 2.84 -8.03 0.20
C PHE A 12 1.66 -8.62 -0.57
N GLN A 13 0.77 -9.29 0.16
CA GLN A 13 -0.49 -9.80 -0.39
C GLN A 13 -1.56 -8.72 -0.22
N THR A 14 -1.63 -7.78 -1.16
CA THR A 14 -2.72 -6.80 -1.20
C THR A 14 -3.82 -7.30 -2.13
N GLN A 15 -5.04 -7.32 -1.64
CA GLN A 15 -6.21 -7.62 -2.47
C GLN A 15 -6.73 -6.31 -3.07
N GLU A 16 -6.72 -6.21 -4.39
CA GLU A 16 -7.38 -5.13 -5.10
C GLU A 16 -8.86 -5.47 -5.31
N SER A 17 -9.72 -4.47 -5.22
CA SER A 17 -11.15 -4.63 -5.49
C SER A 17 -11.46 -4.38 -6.96
N GLN A 18 -12.26 -5.25 -7.57
CA GLN A 18 -12.79 -5.11 -8.92
C GLN A 18 -14.30 -4.91 -8.86
N PHE A 19 -14.79 -3.89 -9.56
CA PHE A 19 -16.21 -3.61 -9.69
C PHE A 19 -16.78 -4.36 -10.88
N ILE A 20 -17.84 -5.14 -10.66
CA ILE A 20 -18.60 -5.81 -11.70
C ILE A 20 -19.85 -4.99 -11.99
N PHE A 21 -20.02 -4.63 -13.25
CA PHE A 21 -21.16 -3.84 -13.71
C PHE A 21 -22.18 -4.74 -14.43
N ASN A 22 -23.46 -4.50 -14.20
CA ASN A 22 -24.51 -5.15 -14.95
C ASN A 22 -24.72 -4.48 -16.33
N GLU A 23 -25.62 -5.02 -17.15
CA GLU A 23 -25.93 -4.53 -18.52
C GLU A 23 -26.40 -3.06 -18.53
N ASN A 24 -26.95 -2.56 -17.43
CA ASN A 24 -27.40 -1.18 -17.28
C ASN A 24 -26.29 -0.23 -16.75
N GLY A 25 -25.03 -0.68 -16.66
CA GLY A 25 -23.90 0.09 -16.16
C GLY A 25 -23.94 0.38 -14.65
N LYS A 26 -24.80 -0.31 -13.89
CA LYS A 26 -24.81 -0.21 -12.41
C LYS A 26 -23.90 -1.27 -11.78
N ILE A 27 -23.31 -0.94 -10.64
CA ILE A 27 -22.46 -1.87 -9.91
C ILE A 27 -23.32 -3.00 -9.34
N GLU A 28 -23.06 -4.22 -9.77
CA GLU A 28 -23.71 -5.44 -9.31
C GLU A 28 -23.05 -5.96 -8.04
N THR A 29 -21.71 -6.06 -8.07
CA THR A 29 -20.91 -6.54 -6.94
C THR A 29 -19.49 -5.99 -6.97
N ILE A 30 -18.81 -6.09 -5.83
CA ILE A 30 -17.38 -5.81 -5.70
C ILE A 30 -16.71 -7.13 -5.31
N VAL A 31 -15.71 -7.56 -6.07
CA VAL A 31 -14.98 -8.81 -5.87
C VAL A 31 -13.50 -8.56 -5.72
N ALA A 32 -12.75 -9.53 -5.19
CA ALA A 32 -11.29 -9.48 -5.22
C ALA A 32 -10.79 -9.67 -6.66
N ALA A 33 -9.82 -8.85 -7.08
CA ALA A 33 -9.15 -9.06 -8.35
C ALA A 33 -8.32 -10.36 -8.31
N GLU A 34 -8.53 -11.23 -9.29
CA GLU A 34 -7.80 -12.48 -9.40
C GLU A 34 -6.40 -12.27 -9.97
N HIS A 35 -5.40 -12.78 -9.27
CA HIS A 35 -4.02 -12.79 -9.72
C HIS A 35 -3.58 -14.23 -10.00
N ASN A 36 -3.35 -14.57 -11.26
CA ASN A 36 -3.00 -15.91 -11.69
C ASN A 36 -1.49 -16.05 -12.03
N PRO A 37 -0.98 -17.30 -12.25
CA PRO A 37 0.43 -17.53 -12.57
C PRO A 37 0.92 -16.82 -13.84
N ALA A 38 0.05 -16.57 -14.83
CA ALA A 38 0.43 -15.86 -16.05
C ALA A 38 0.74 -14.39 -15.77
N HIS A 39 -0.05 -13.73 -14.92
CA HIS A 39 0.25 -12.38 -14.44
C HIS A 39 1.62 -12.33 -13.75
N SER A 40 1.91 -13.29 -12.86
CA SER A 40 3.21 -13.38 -12.18
C SER A 40 4.38 -13.59 -13.15
N LEU A 41 4.20 -14.38 -14.21
CA LEU A 41 5.21 -14.59 -15.23
C LEU A 41 5.54 -13.29 -15.97
N ILE A 42 4.52 -12.57 -16.44
CA ILE A 42 4.70 -11.28 -17.13
C ILE A 42 5.34 -10.25 -16.19
N GLU A 43 4.92 -10.18 -14.92
CA GLU A 43 5.54 -9.32 -13.93
C GLU A 43 7.04 -9.59 -13.77
N GLU A 44 7.46 -10.86 -13.66
CA GLU A 44 8.87 -11.22 -13.57
C GLU A 44 9.65 -10.84 -14.84
N CYS A 45 9.08 -11.01 -16.03
CA CYS A 45 9.69 -10.54 -17.27
C CYS A 45 9.86 -9.02 -17.29
N MET A 46 8.85 -8.28 -16.84
CA MET A 46 8.90 -6.81 -16.74
C MET A 46 9.97 -6.35 -15.75
N LEU A 47 10.06 -6.98 -14.56
CA LEU A 47 11.07 -6.68 -13.56
C LEU A 47 12.48 -6.93 -14.10
N ALA A 48 12.70 -8.05 -14.80
CA ALA A 48 14.00 -8.37 -15.39
C ALA A 48 14.41 -7.37 -16.49
N ALA A 49 13.47 -6.96 -17.35
CA ALA A 49 13.71 -5.94 -18.37
C ALA A 49 14.03 -4.56 -17.75
N ASN A 50 13.28 -4.14 -16.73
CA ASN A 50 13.48 -2.89 -16.01
C ASN A 50 14.87 -2.85 -15.32
N GLU A 51 15.28 -3.93 -14.63
CA GLU A 51 16.59 -4.05 -14.01
C GLU A 51 17.71 -4.02 -15.05
N SER A 52 17.55 -4.78 -16.16
CA SER A 52 18.55 -4.85 -17.24
C SER A 52 18.76 -3.50 -17.90
N ALA A 53 17.68 -2.75 -18.17
CA ALA A 53 17.76 -1.40 -18.73
C ALA A 53 18.49 -0.44 -17.78
N ALA A 54 18.19 -0.48 -16.48
CA ALA A 54 18.85 0.35 -15.48
C ALA A 54 20.37 0.05 -15.40
N LYS A 55 20.74 -1.23 -15.36
CA LYS A 55 22.15 -1.68 -15.36
C LYS A 55 22.87 -1.27 -16.64
N PHE A 56 22.24 -1.42 -17.79
CA PHE A 56 22.83 -1.02 -19.08
C PHE A 56 23.19 0.46 -19.07
N ILE A 57 22.27 1.34 -18.66
CA ILE A 57 22.49 2.79 -18.61
C ILE A 57 23.59 3.13 -17.60
N LYS A 58 23.56 2.54 -16.40
CA LYS A 58 24.57 2.75 -15.37
C LYS A 58 25.96 2.38 -15.85
N ASN A 59 26.09 1.21 -16.52
CA ASN A 59 27.38 0.75 -17.03
C ASN A 59 27.99 1.68 -18.09
N HIS A 60 27.12 2.37 -18.84
CA HIS A 60 27.54 3.40 -19.80
C HIS A 60 27.70 4.80 -19.18
N LYS A 61 27.55 4.91 -17.83
CA LYS A 61 27.67 6.18 -17.08
C LYS A 61 26.81 7.30 -17.62
N HIS A 62 25.61 6.96 -18.12
CA HIS A 62 24.65 7.92 -18.65
C HIS A 62 23.61 8.29 -17.59
N ALA A 63 23.18 9.56 -17.54
CA ALA A 63 22.12 9.99 -16.67
C ALA A 63 20.74 9.46 -17.14
N CYS A 64 19.88 9.07 -16.21
CA CYS A 64 18.49 8.71 -16.48
C CYS A 64 17.63 8.90 -15.23
N LEU A 65 16.34 8.65 -15.31
CA LEU A 65 15.48 8.52 -14.15
C LEU A 65 15.43 7.07 -13.67
N TYR A 66 15.94 6.83 -12.47
CA TYR A 66 15.75 5.60 -11.74
C TYR A 66 14.40 5.61 -11.03
N ARG A 67 13.82 4.43 -10.80
CA ARG A 67 12.70 4.24 -9.87
C ARG A 67 13.29 3.85 -8.53
N ILE A 68 13.36 4.78 -7.62
CA ILE A 68 13.98 4.60 -6.32
C ILE A 68 12.92 4.34 -5.25
N HIS A 69 13.31 3.58 -4.22
CA HIS A 69 12.51 3.33 -3.04
C HIS A 69 13.41 3.32 -1.82
N GLY A 70 13.29 4.34 -1.00
CA GLY A 70 14.12 4.53 0.18
C GLY A 70 13.90 3.48 1.27
N ASN A 71 14.77 3.51 2.27
CA ASN A 71 14.66 2.68 3.45
C ASN A 71 13.43 3.04 4.29
N PRO A 72 12.95 2.12 5.15
CA PRO A 72 11.86 2.41 6.08
C PRO A 72 12.20 3.59 7.00
N LYS A 73 11.18 4.34 7.42
CA LYS A 73 11.35 5.49 8.33
C LYS A 73 11.57 5.00 9.76
N PRO A 74 12.67 5.43 10.44
CA PRO A 74 13.04 4.92 11.77
C PRO A 74 11.91 4.99 12.81
N GLU A 75 11.21 6.13 12.87
CA GLU A 75 10.14 6.34 13.85
C GLU A 75 8.96 5.36 13.64
N LYS A 76 8.66 5.05 12.37
CA LYS A 76 7.61 4.10 12.03
C LYS A 76 8.04 2.65 12.24
N VAL A 77 9.33 2.35 12.07
CA VAL A 77 9.89 1.03 12.37
C VAL A 77 9.78 0.74 13.86
N GLU A 78 10.03 1.73 14.70
CA GLU A 78 9.92 1.56 16.16
C GLU A 78 8.48 1.24 16.60
N ILE A 79 7.50 1.93 16.01
CA ILE A 79 6.08 1.61 16.25
C ILE A 79 5.74 0.20 15.78
N LEU A 80 6.24 -0.22 14.61
CA LEU A 80 6.05 -1.58 14.10
C LEU A 80 6.64 -2.62 15.07
N LYS A 81 7.87 -2.40 15.58
CA LYS A 81 8.51 -3.29 16.54
C LYS A 81 7.70 -3.45 17.82
N GLN A 82 7.16 -2.36 18.36
CA GLN A 82 6.30 -2.39 19.54
C GLN A 82 5.07 -3.27 19.30
N HIS A 83 4.40 -3.13 18.13
CA HIS A 83 3.26 -3.98 17.76
C HIS A 83 3.65 -5.46 17.66
N LEU A 84 4.76 -5.75 16.98
CA LEU A 84 5.25 -7.11 16.81
C LEU A 84 5.58 -7.76 18.15
N HIS A 85 6.22 -7.02 19.04
CA HIS A 85 6.57 -7.51 20.38
C HIS A 85 5.33 -7.90 21.21
N LEU A 86 4.23 -7.11 21.14
CA LEU A 86 2.97 -7.40 21.83
C LEU A 86 2.34 -8.74 21.39
N ILE A 87 2.63 -9.21 20.18
CA ILE A 87 2.09 -10.46 19.60
C ILE A 87 3.13 -11.57 19.49
N GLY A 88 4.30 -11.39 20.14
CA GLY A 88 5.37 -12.40 20.19
C GLY A 88 6.12 -12.57 18.88
N LEU A 89 6.16 -11.54 18.02
CA LEU A 89 6.92 -11.50 16.78
C LEU A 89 8.09 -10.52 16.88
N ASP A 90 9.10 -10.75 16.03
CA ASP A 90 10.25 -9.84 15.90
C ASP A 90 10.55 -9.57 14.42
N LEU A 91 11.08 -8.39 14.13
CA LEU A 91 11.46 -7.96 12.78
C LEU A 91 12.87 -8.46 12.36
N GLY A 92 13.52 -9.27 13.20
CA GLY A 92 14.85 -9.80 12.98
C GLY A 92 15.97 -8.92 13.53
N SER A 93 17.21 -9.45 13.46
CA SER A 93 18.39 -8.79 14.01
C SER A 93 18.74 -7.56 13.19
N ILE A 94 18.80 -6.42 13.84
CA ILE A 94 19.25 -5.18 13.23
C ILE A 94 20.75 -5.30 12.96
N SER A 95 21.17 -5.32 11.68
CA SER A 95 22.58 -5.27 11.37
C SER A 95 23.10 -3.84 11.44
N ALA A 96 24.30 -3.66 12.00
CA ALA A 96 24.97 -2.36 12.07
C ALA A 96 25.22 -1.76 10.66
N GLU A 97 25.25 -2.61 9.61
CA GLU A 97 25.43 -2.22 8.21
C GLU A 97 24.30 -1.35 7.66
N HIS A 98 23.10 -1.38 8.26
CA HIS A 98 21.91 -0.64 7.81
C HIS A 98 21.46 0.43 8.81
N GLN A 99 22.37 1.09 9.51
CA GLN A 99 22.05 2.18 10.46
C GLN A 99 20.99 1.78 11.49
N ASN A 100 21.02 0.54 11.96
CA ASN A 100 20.04 -0.04 12.87
C ASN A 100 18.60 -0.13 12.30
N LEU A 101 18.45 -0.13 10.99
CA LEU A 101 17.18 -0.38 10.30
C LEU A 101 17.10 -1.80 9.74
N PRO A 102 15.91 -2.40 9.70
CA PRO A 102 15.71 -3.71 9.10
C PRO A 102 15.91 -3.65 7.58
N SER A 103 16.50 -4.70 7.02
CA SER A 103 16.69 -4.86 5.58
C SER A 103 15.40 -5.32 4.87
N ALA A 104 15.39 -5.25 3.54
CA ALA A 104 14.30 -5.82 2.74
C ALA A 104 14.13 -7.33 2.98
N LYS A 105 15.22 -8.06 3.27
CA LYS A 105 15.18 -9.49 3.60
C LYS A 105 14.47 -9.77 4.92
N ASP A 106 14.65 -8.90 5.94
CA ASP A 106 13.98 -9.04 7.23
C ASP A 106 12.48 -8.83 7.06
N TYR A 107 12.07 -7.84 6.25
CA TYR A 107 10.67 -7.65 5.87
C TYR A 107 10.12 -8.87 5.11
N ALA A 108 10.84 -9.39 4.14
CA ALA A 108 10.43 -10.59 3.40
C ALA A 108 10.31 -11.83 4.29
N ALA A 109 11.22 -12.00 5.27
CA ALA A 109 11.15 -13.08 6.25
C ALA A 109 9.93 -12.93 7.15
N LEU A 110 9.64 -11.73 7.64
CA LEU A 110 8.44 -11.45 8.44
C LEU A 110 7.16 -11.71 7.65
N VAL A 111 7.04 -11.24 6.41
CA VAL A 111 5.88 -11.52 5.54
C VAL A 111 5.66 -13.03 5.39
N LYS A 112 6.73 -13.80 5.21
CA LYS A 112 6.64 -15.26 5.13
C LYS A 112 6.16 -15.89 6.44
N GLN A 113 6.64 -15.39 7.58
CA GLN A 113 6.28 -15.88 8.93
C GLN A 113 4.80 -15.63 9.24
N ILE A 114 4.29 -14.44 8.87
CA ILE A 114 2.90 -14.05 9.18
C ILE A 114 1.87 -14.56 8.17
N LYS A 115 2.27 -15.13 7.04
CA LYS A 115 1.41 -15.48 5.89
C LYS A 115 0.12 -16.21 6.24
N ASN A 116 0.19 -17.15 7.18
CA ASN A 116 -0.94 -18.02 7.57
C ASN A 116 -1.64 -17.54 8.85
N ARG A 117 -1.30 -16.38 9.36
CA ARG A 117 -1.93 -15.83 10.57
C ARG A 117 -3.26 -15.15 10.24
N PRO A 118 -4.23 -15.18 11.16
CA PRO A 118 -5.51 -14.45 10.97
C PRO A 118 -5.33 -12.94 10.81
N ASP A 119 -4.28 -12.37 11.42
CA ASP A 119 -3.93 -10.97 11.44
C ASP A 119 -2.90 -10.56 10.37
N ALA A 120 -2.58 -11.46 9.42
CA ALA A 120 -1.56 -11.22 8.38
C ALA A 120 -1.79 -9.94 7.57
N GLU A 121 -3.03 -9.63 7.20
CA GLU A 121 -3.39 -8.44 6.44
C GLU A 121 -3.08 -7.15 7.22
N ILE A 122 -3.38 -7.17 8.52
CA ILE A 122 -3.12 -6.05 9.43
C ILE A 122 -1.63 -5.80 9.53
N LEU A 123 -0.86 -6.86 9.80
CA LEU A 123 0.59 -6.78 9.95
C LEU A 123 1.27 -6.30 8.66
N GLN A 124 0.83 -6.79 7.50
CA GLN A 124 1.33 -6.32 6.21
C GLN A 124 1.02 -4.82 5.99
N THR A 125 -0.17 -4.36 6.40
CA THR A 125 -0.54 -2.94 6.32
C THR A 125 0.37 -2.09 7.22
N LEU A 126 0.65 -2.53 8.45
CA LEU A 126 1.57 -1.84 9.36
C LEU A 126 2.99 -1.79 8.78
N MET A 127 3.47 -2.89 8.19
CA MET A 127 4.76 -2.95 7.51
C MET A 127 4.82 -1.96 6.33
N LEU A 128 3.80 -1.95 5.47
CA LEU A 128 3.70 -1.01 4.33
C LEU A 128 3.77 0.45 4.78
N ARG A 129 3.16 0.81 5.89
CA ARG A 129 3.17 2.17 6.43
C ARG A 129 4.54 2.66 6.90
N THR A 130 5.47 1.75 7.17
CA THR A 130 6.84 2.12 7.52
C THR A 130 7.65 2.58 6.31
N LEU A 131 7.25 2.16 5.12
CA LEU A 131 7.96 2.41 3.87
C LEU A 131 7.56 3.77 3.28
N PRO A 132 8.52 4.52 2.71
CA PRO A 132 8.21 5.69 1.90
C PRO A 132 7.55 5.27 0.58
N GLN A 133 6.97 6.21 -0.15
CA GLN A 133 6.56 5.96 -1.52
C GLN A 133 7.79 5.88 -2.44
N ALA A 134 7.73 5.02 -3.46
CA ALA A 134 8.72 5.02 -4.52
C ALA A 134 8.56 6.28 -5.40
N GLU A 135 9.67 6.78 -5.94
CA GLU A 135 9.69 8.00 -6.75
C GLU A 135 10.70 7.90 -7.90
N TYR A 136 10.67 8.87 -8.79
CA TYR A 136 11.64 8.99 -9.87
C TYR A 136 12.75 9.96 -9.50
N SER A 137 14.01 9.54 -9.64
CA SER A 137 15.18 10.37 -9.34
C SER A 137 16.34 10.05 -10.29
N PRO A 138 17.16 11.04 -10.67
CA PRO A 138 18.42 10.77 -11.33
C PRO A 138 19.47 10.17 -10.38
N GLU A 139 19.32 10.37 -9.07
CA GLU A 139 20.16 9.77 -8.05
C GLU A 139 19.66 8.36 -7.73
N ASN A 140 20.55 7.38 -7.91
CA ASN A 140 20.24 5.98 -7.65
C ASN A 140 20.56 5.59 -6.22
N ILE A 141 19.54 5.46 -5.37
CA ILE A 141 19.67 4.91 -4.01
C ILE A 141 19.17 3.45 -3.91
N GLY A 142 18.84 2.81 -5.04
CA GLY A 142 18.25 1.49 -5.10
C GLY A 142 16.74 1.46 -4.86
N HIS A 143 16.18 0.26 -4.82
CA HIS A 143 14.75 0.04 -4.62
C HIS A 143 14.51 -0.95 -3.48
N PHE A 144 14.25 -0.45 -2.27
CA PHE A 144 14.13 -1.26 -1.06
C PHE A 144 13.12 -2.41 -1.21
N GLY A 145 11.87 -2.12 -1.57
CA GLY A 145 10.82 -3.13 -1.63
C GLY A 145 11.09 -4.28 -2.62
N LEU A 146 11.74 -3.98 -3.77
CA LEU A 146 12.13 -4.99 -4.75
C LEU A 146 13.52 -5.58 -4.47
N ASN A 147 14.28 -4.97 -3.57
CA ASN A 147 15.65 -5.29 -3.24
C ASN A 147 16.57 -5.32 -4.48
N TYR A 148 16.46 -4.29 -5.31
CA TYR A 148 17.35 -4.03 -6.45
C TYR A 148 18.31 -2.89 -6.12
N LYS A 149 19.57 -3.04 -6.57
CA LYS A 149 20.58 -1.98 -6.49
C LYS A 149 20.37 -0.90 -7.55
N GLU A 150 19.94 -1.30 -8.74
CA GLU A 150 19.57 -0.43 -9.85
C GLU A 150 18.22 -0.85 -10.38
N TYR A 151 17.29 0.10 -10.49
CA TYR A 151 15.97 -0.16 -11.02
C TYR A 151 15.44 1.08 -11.74
N ALA A 152 14.92 0.90 -12.95
CA ALA A 152 14.29 1.95 -13.72
C ALA A 152 13.05 1.39 -14.43
N HIS A 153 12.06 2.19 -14.65
CA HIS A 153 10.92 1.80 -15.46
C HIS A 153 11.27 1.88 -16.94
N PHE A 154 11.04 0.79 -17.68
CA PHE A 154 11.37 0.65 -19.09
C PHE A 154 10.20 0.06 -19.91
N THR A 155 9.39 -0.80 -19.30
CA THR A 155 8.46 -1.68 -20.01
C THR A 155 7.14 -1.02 -20.44
N SER A 156 6.88 0.24 -20.08
CA SER A 156 5.60 0.91 -20.39
C SER A 156 5.75 2.33 -20.98
N PRO A 157 6.50 2.53 -22.09
CA PRO A 157 6.81 3.87 -22.61
C PRO A 157 5.61 4.61 -23.22
N ILE A 158 4.52 3.92 -23.54
CA ILE A 158 3.31 4.54 -24.09
C ILE A 158 2.57 5.35 -23.02
N ARG A 159 2.55 4.86 -21.77
CA ARG A 159 1.78 5.47 -20.67
C ARG A 159 2.62 6.08 -19.56
N ARG A 160 3.94 5.84 -19.52
CA ARG A 160 4.86 6.41 -18.54
C ARG A 160 5.99 7.14 -19.23
N TYR A 161 6.08 8.44 -19.00
CA TYR A 161 7.13 9.28 -19.60
C TYR A 161 8.55 8.91 -19.13
N PRO A 162 8.81 8.51 -17.86
CA PRO A 162 10.12 8.02 -17.45
C PRO A 162 10.60 6.81 -18.28
N ASP A 163 9.73 5.88 -18.61
CA ASP A 163 10.06 4.74 -19.49
C ASP A 163 10.50 5.23 -20.87
N LEU A 164 9.77 6.17 -21.47
CA LEU A 164 10.13 6.76 -22.75
C LEU A 164 11.50 7.47 -22.70
N LEU A 165 11.81 8.14 -21.59
CA LEU A 165 13.13 8.75 -21.38
C LEU A 165 14.24 7.68 -21.34
N VAL A 166 13.99 6.56 -20.64
CA VAL A 166 14.94 5.43 -20.60
C VAL A 166 15.17 4.86 -22.01
N HIS A 167 14.11 4.69 -22.82
CA HIS A 167 14.27 4.27 -24.23
C HIS A 167 15.10 5.25 -25.06
N ARG A 168 14.91 6.56 -24.90
CA ARG A 168 15.68 7.59 -25.60
C ARG A 168 17.15 7.58 -25.20
N VAL A 169 17.43 7.37 -23.92
CA VAL A 169 18.78 7.24 -23.40
C VAL A 169 19.47 6.00 -23.98
N ILE A 170 18.82 4.83 -23.94
CA ILE A 170 19.37 3.59 -24.50
C ILE A 170 19.65 3.75 -26.01
N LYS A 171 18.70 4.35 -26.76
CA LYS A 171 18.89 4.60 -28.19
C LYS A 171 20.10 5.51 -28.44
N ALA A 172 20.26 6.58 -27.68
CA ALA A 172 21.41 7.48 -27.81
C ALA A 172 22.73 6.76 -27.51
N ILE A 173 22.78 5.92 -26.47
CA ILE A 173 23.97 5.12 -26.13
C ILE A 173 24.33 4.19 -27.29
N LEU A 174 23.35 3.49 -27.88
CA LEU A 174 23.57 2.60 -29.03
C LEU A 174 24.07 3.33 -30.28
N GLU A 175 23.72 4.61 -30.41
CA GLU A 175 24.19 5.49 -31.50
C GLU A 175 25.51 6.22 -31.14
N ASN A 176 26.17 5.88 -30.01
CA ASN A 176 27.34 6.58 -29.47
C ASN A 176 27.11 8.10 -29.25
N LYS A 177 25.89 8.47 -28.83
CA LYS A 177 25.49 9.83 -28.55
C LYS A 177 25.11 9.98 -27.08
N THR A 178 25.05 11.23 -26.61
CA THR A 178 24.50 11.56 -25.29
C THR A 178 23.10 12.13 -25.45
N TYR A 179 22.16 11.63 -24.64
CA TYR A 179 20.82 12.18 -24.55
C TYR A 179 20.72 13.15 -23.38
N THR A 180 20.30 14.37 -23.66
CA THR A 180 19.99 15.39 -22.64
C THR A 180 18.56 15.90 -22.88
N PRO A 181 17.69 15.91 -21.86
CA PRO A 181 16.37 16.47 -21.98
C PRO A 181 16.42 17.97 -22.34
N LYS A 182 15.60 18.42 -23.31
CA LYS A 182 15.69 19.78 -23.83
C LYS A 182 15.12 20.87 -22.91
N LYS A 183 14.06 20.57 -22.15
CA LYS A 183 13.27 21.59 -21.44
C LYS A 183 13.56 21.63 -19.93
N TYR A 184 13.75 20.48 -19.32
CA TYR A 184 13.91 20.35 -17.88
C TYR A 184 15.18 19.56 -17.54
N LYS A 185 15.80 19.85 -16.39
CA LYS A 185 16.88 19.03 -15.82
C LYS A 185 16.31 17.70 -15.33
N TRP A 186 17.17 16.69 -15.15
CA TRP A 186 16.77 15.36 -14.70
C TRP A 186 16.06 15.37 -13.34
N GLU A 187 16.49 16.22 -12.40
CA GLU A 187 15.91 16.37 -11.08
C GLU A 187 14.46 16.87 -11.19
N GLN A 188 14.24 17.92 -11.98
CA GLN A 188 12.91 18.48 -12.22
C GLN A 188 11.98 17.48 -12.91
N LEU A 189 12.50 16.67 -13.85
CA LEU A 189 11.72 15.62 -14.51
C LEU A 189 11.33 14.53 -13.53
N GLY A 190 12.21 14.14 -12.60
CA GLY A 190 11.92 13.20 -11.54
C GLY A 190 10.76 13.68 -10.67
N GLU A 191 10.81 14.92 -10.20
CA GLU A 191 9.76 15.54 -9.41
C GLU A 191 8.41 15.62 -10.17
N ILE A 192 8.43 16.14 -11.41
CA ILE A 192 7.22 16.27 -12.24
C ILE A 192 6.59 14.90 -12.48
N CYS A 193 7.37 13.89 -12.83
CA CYS A 193 6.86 12.54 -13.08
C CYS A 193 6.30 11.88 -11.81
N SER A 194 6.95 12.05 -10.67
CA SER A 194 6.49 11.54 -9.39
C SER A 194 5.20 12.23 -8.93
N GLN A 195 5.08 13.55 -9.13
CA GLN A 195 3.86 14.30 -8.83
C GLN A 195 2.70 13.91 -9.76
N ALA A 196 2.98 13.73 -11.07
CA ALA A 196 1.98 13.29 -12.04
C ALA A 196 1.46 11.88 -11.73
N GLU A 197 2.33 10.96 -11.30
CA GLU A 197 1.94 9.63 -10.84
C GLU A 197 1.02 9.70 -9.62
N ARG A 198 1.41 10.44 -8.57
CA ARG A 198 0.56 10.64 -7.38
C ARG A 198 -0.81 11.21 -7.74
N ARG A 199 -0.85 12.23 -8.61
CA ARG A 199 -2.12 12.81 -9.07
C ARG A 199 -2.99 11.80 -9.82
N ALA A 200 -2.41 10.93 -10.63
CA ALA A 200 -3.14 9.86 -11.33
C ALA A 200 -3.69 8.82 -10.34
N ASP A 201 -2.91 8.45 -9.34
CA ASP A 201 -3.34 7.55 -8.27
C ASP A 201 -4.46 8.17 -7.43
N ASP A 202 -4.37 9.46 -7.11
CA ASP A 202 -5.43 10.19 -6.38
C ASP A 202 -6.71 10.22 -7.19
N ALA A 203 -6.65 10.52 -8.49
CA ALA A 203 -7.80 10.49 -9.37
C ALA A 203 -8.46 9.10 -9.45
N SER A 204 -7.66 8.05 -9.52
CA SER A 204 -8.17 6.66 -9.52
C SER A 204 -8.83 6.31 -8.19
N ARG A 205 -8.22 6.68 -7.05
CA ARG A 205 -8.80 6.48 -5.71
C ARG A 205 -10.12 7.23 -5.54
N ASP A 206 -10.19 8.40 -6.10
CA ASP A 206 -11.36 9.27 -6.07
C ASP A 206 -12.55 8.66 -6.82
N VAL A 207 -12.32 8.11 -8.02
CA VAL A 207 -13.32 7.36 -8.77
C VAL A 207 -13.77 6.10 -8.02
N ILE A 208 -12.84 5.34 -7.45
CA ILE A 208 -13.14 4.17 -6.63
C ILE A 208 -14.01 4.55 -5.42
N ALA A 209 -13.71 5.67 -4.75
CA ALA A 209 -14.49 6.15 -3.62
C ALA A 209 -15.92 6.54 -4.04
N TYR A 210 -16.07 7.20 -5.19
CA TYR A 210 -17.38 7.50 -5.76
C TYR A 210 -18.19 6.23 -6.05
N LEU A 211 -17.58 5.25 -6.74
CA LEU A 211 -18.23 3.99 -7.06
C LEU A 211 -18.65 3.22 -5.80
N ARG A 212 -17.81 3.24 -4.76
CA ARG A 212 -18.16 2.66 -3.45
C ARG A 212 -19.37 3.34 -2.83
N CYS A 213 -19.45 4.68 -2.88
CA CYS A 213 -20.62 5.41 -2.41
C CYS A 213 -21.89 4.99 -3.17
N GLU A 214 -21.82 4.91 -4.51
CA GLU A 214 -22.98 4.49 -5.33
C GLU A 214 -23.42 3.05 -4.99
N PHE A 215 -22.49 2.13 -4.83
CA PHE A 215 -22.81 0.75 -4.42
C PHE A 215 -23.44 0.71 -3.02
N MET A 216 -22.90 1.44 -2.06
CA MET A 216 -23.37 1.42 -0.67
C MET A 216 -24.74 2.09 -0.47
N LYS A 217 -25.17 2.98 -1.39
CA LYS A 217 -26.54 3.53 -1.34
C LYS A 217 -27.62 2.45 -1.38
N THR A 218 -27.38 1.37 -2.11
CA THR A 218 -28.31 0.24 -2.22
C THR A 218 -28.37 -0.62 -0.96
N LYS A 219 -27.43 -0.41 -0.03
CA LYS A 219 -27.23 -1.23 1.17
C LYS A 219 -27.40 -0.46 2.49
N ARG A 220 -28.06 0.70 2.44
CA ARG A 220 -28.17 1.66 3.58
C ARG A 220 -28.68 1.07 4.90
N HIS A 221 -29.49 0.03 4.84
CA HIS A 221 -30.14 -0.55 6.04
C HIS A 221 -29.53 -1.90 6.44
N GLN A 222 -28.39 -2.27 5.82
CA GLN A 222 -27.74 -3.53 6.11
C GLN A 222 -26.69 -3.34 7.21
N LYS A 223 -26.49 -4.39 8.00
CA LYS A 223 -25.36 -4.51 8.92
C LYS A 223 -24.27 -5.33 8.26
N PHE A 224 -23.04 -4.97 8.53
CA PHE A 224 -21.88 -5.63 7.97
C PHE A 224 -20.99 -6.09 9.10
N ASP A 225 -20.54 -7.33 9.01
CA ASP A 225 -19.52 -7.84 9.92
C ASP A 225 -18.14 -7.57 9.35
N GLY A 226 -17.23 -7.16 10.22
CA GLY A 226 -15.89 -6.81 9.81
C GLY A 226 -14.86 -7.04 10.91
N VAL A 227 -13.62 -6.78 10.57
CA VAL A 227 -12.47 -6.90 11.47
C VAL A 227 -11.74 -5.56 11.53
N ILE A 228 -11.38 -5.12 12.73
CA ILE A 228 -10.60 -3.90 12.93
C ILE A 228 -9.19 -4.14 12.41
N VAL A 229 -8.78 -3.36 11.40
CA VAL A 229 -7.48 -3.50 10.73
C VAL A 229 -6.54 -2.33 10.99
N ASP A 230 -7.06 -1.24 11.57
CA ASP A 230 -6.28 -0.08 11.92
C ASP A 230 -6.98 0.76 12.98
N ILE A 231 -6.19 1.36 13.86
CA ILE A 231 -6.67 2.25 14.92
C ILE A 231 -5.76 3.49 14.96
N SER A 232 -6.39 4.64 14.91
CA SER A 232 -5.74 5.94 15.06
C SER A 232 -6.47 6.76 16.13
N PRO A 233 -5.91 7.88 16.62
CA PRO A 233 -6.60 8.69 17.63
C PRO A 233 -7.99 9.19 17.23
N GLN A 234 -8.28 9.29 15.93
CA GLN A 234 -9.53 9.82 15.41
C GLN A 234 -10.46 8.78 14.80
N PHE A 235 -9.91 7.65 14.32
CA PHE A 235 -10.65 6.66 13.55
C PHE A 235 -10.26 5.23 13.90
N ILE A 236 -11.22 4.33 13.79
CA ILE A 236 -11.02 2.89 13.66
C ILE A 236 -11.39 2.50 12.23
N ASN A 237 -10.51 1.76 11.56
CA ASN A 237 -10.78 1.23 10.22
C ASN A 237 -11.17 -0.25 10.31
N VAL A 238 -12.34 -0.58 9.79
CA VAL A 238 -12.89 -1.93 9.78
C VAL A 238 -12.89 -2.47 8.35
N SER A 239 -12.27 -3.63 8.14
CA SER A 239 -12.30 -4.34 6.86
C SER A 239 -13.59 -5.15 6.76
N LEU A 240 -14.42 -4.83 5.77
CA LEU A 240 -15.67 -5.52 5.43
C LEU A 240 -15.37 -6.51 4.31
N LYS A 241 -15.01 -7.75 4.67
CA LYS A 241 -14.50 -8.76 3.72
C LYS A 241 -15.50 -9.14 2.63
N ASP A 242 -16.78 -9.24 2.97
CA ASP A 242 -17.82 -9.68 2.03
C ASP A 242 -18.06 -8.71 0.87
N ILE A 243 -17.67 -7.45 1.05
CA ILE A 243 -17.84 -6.39 0.04
C ILE A 243 -16.54 -5.67 -0.31
N PHE A 244 -15.41 -6.19 0.14
CA PHE A 244 -14.06 -5.65 -0.11
C PHE A 244 -13.96 -4.13 0.11
N LEU A 245 -14.55 -3.67 1.22
CA LEU A 245 -14.62 -2.26 1.56
C LEU A 245 -13.99 -2.00 2.93
N MET A 246 -13.27 -0.89 3.02
CA MET A 246 -12.77 -0.36 4.29
C MET A 246 -13.79 0.64 4.85
N ALA A 247 -14.25 0.41 6.07
CA ALA A 247 -15.20 1.26 6.77
C ALA A 247 -14.47 2.10 7.83
N PRO A 248 -14.17 3.38 7.58
CA PRO A 248 -13.66 4.28 8.60
C PRO A 248 -14.78 4.66 9.56
N ILE A 249 -14.55 4.47 10.85
CA ILE A 249 -15.47 4.84 11.92
C ILE A 249 -14.82 5.91 12.77
N HIS A 250 -15.39 7.10 12.77
CA HIS A 250 -14.91 8.19 13.62
C HIS A 250 -15.12 7.84 15.11
N VAL A 251 -14.21 8.26 15.97
CA VAL A 251 -14.24 7.97 17.40
C VAL A 251 -15.58 8.32 18.06
N ALA A 252 -16.26 9.39 17.61
CA ALA A 252 -17.58 9.79 18.07
C ALA A 252 -18.71 8.80 17.72
N ASN A 253 -18.49 7.88 16.79
CA ASN A 253 -19.47 6.91 16.30
C ASN A 253 -19.24 5.49 16.86
N LEU A 254 -18.35 5.35 17.86
CA LEU A 254 -18.04 4.06 18.50
C LEU A 254 -19.08 3.65 19.55
N GLY A 255 -19.79 4.62 20.14
CA GLY A 255 -20.81 4.39 21.16
C GLY A 255 -21.09 5.62 22.02
N ASP A 256 -21.88 5.43 23.08
CA ASP A 256 -22.31 6.52 23.99
C ASP A 256 -21.25 6.78 25.09
N ASP A 257 -19.95 6.81 24.75
CA ASP A 257 -18.85 7.05 25.68
C ASP A 257 -17.81 7.97 25.05
N TYR A 258 -16.92 8.50 25.88
CA TYR A 258 -15.72 9.19 25.41
C TYR A 258 -14.61 8.17 25.19
N PHE A 259 -14.20 7.98 23.95
CA PHE A 259 -13.14 7.07 23.58
C PHE A 259 -11.82 7.80 23.36
N TYR A 260 -10.72 7.22 23.86
CA TYR A 260 -9.37 7.73 23.65
C TYR A 260 -8.42 6.63 23.18
N PHE A 261 -7.42 7.01 22.43
CA PHE A 261 -6.40 6.10 21.92
C PHE A 261 -5.30 5.89 22.98
N ASN A 262 -5.15 4.67 23.44
CA ASN A 262 -4.08 4.27 24.36
C ASN A 262 -2.84 3.87 23.55
N GLN A 263 -1.83 4.73 23.53
CA GLN A 263 -0.58 4.51 22.79
C GLN A 263 0.23 3.30 23.27
N LYS A 264 0.11 2.90 24.55
CA LYS A 264 0.85 1.75 25.11
C LYS A 264 0.27 0.42 24.68
N THR A 265 -1.06 0.30 24.64
CA THR A 265 -1.77 -0.92 24.25
C THR A 265 -2.24 -0.91 22.80
N LEU A 266 -2.13 0.24 22.14
CA LEU A 266 -2.58 0.47 20.75
C LEU A 266 -4.08 0.16 20.56
N GLN A 267 -4.86 0.49 21.56
CA GLN A 267 -6.29 0.25 21.62
C GLN A 267 -7.06 1.56 21.73
N MET A 268 -8.29 1.55 21.25
CA MET A 268 -9.27 2.60 21.54
C MET A 268 -10.06 2.19 22.77
N VAL A 269 -10.07 3.01 23.80
CA VAL A 269 -10.65 2.66 25.12
C VAL A 269 -11.71 3.68 25.53
N GLY A 270 -12.86 3.20 25.93
CA GLY A 270 -13.94 4.02 26.50
C GLY A 270 -13.66 4.39 27.95
N SER A 271 -13.73 5.68 28.26
CA SER A 271 -13.33 6.24 29.57
C SER A 271 -14.25 5.83 30.72
N LYS A 272 -15.54 5.60 30.46
CA LYS A 272 -16.55 5.24 31.48
C LYS A 272 -16.96 3.78 31.37
N SER A 273 -17.16 3.29 30.15
CA SER A 273 -17.64 1.93 29.88
C SER A 273 -16.56 0.86 30.04
N GLY A 274 -15.28 1.22 29.93
CA GLY A 274 -14.17 0.27 29.86
C GLY A 274 -14.17 -0.58 28.58
N ILE A 275 -15.07 -0.31 27.64
CA ILE A 275 -15.10 -0.99 26.35
C ILE A 275 -13.79 -0.65 25.61
N SER A 276 -13.13 -1.66 25.10
CA SER A 276 -11.92 -1.49 24.32
C SER A 276 -12.07 -2.11 22.93
N PHE A 277 -11.44 -1.48 21.93
CA PHE A 277 -11.32 -1.97 20.58
C PHE A 277 -9.84 -2.15 20.26
N ALA A 278 -9.48 -3.36 19.82
CA ALA A 278 -8.12 -3.72 19.45
C ALA A 278 -8.03 -4.14 17.97
N LEU A 279 -6.82 -4.14 17.44
CA LEU A 279 -6.56 -4.72 16.13
C LEU A 279 -6.96 -6.21 16.11
N GLY A 280 -7.70 -6.63 15.07
CA GLY A 280 -8.19 -7.99 14.93
C GLY A 280 -9.55 -8.25 15.56
N ASP A 281 -10.12 -7.32 16.31
CA ASP A 281 -11.45 -7.49 16.89
C ASP A 281 -12.52 -7.55 15.80
N LYS A 282 -13.47 -8.48 16.00
CA LYS A 282 -14.64 -8.61 15.14
C LYS A 282 -15.72 -7.65 15.62
N VAL A 283 -16.21 -6.83 14.71
CA VAL A 283 -17.26 -5.84 15.00
C VAL A 283 -18.33 -5.88 13.92
N SER A 284 -19.54 -5.55 14.31
CA SER A 284 -20.63 -5.32 13.36
C SER A 284 -20.83 -3.81 13.20
N VAL A 285 -20.93 -3.35 11.96
CA VAL A 285 -21.06 -1.93 11.63
C VAL A 285 -22.30 -1.69 10.77
N GLU A 286 -22.83 -0.48 10.84
CA GLU A 286 -23.91 -0.03 9.98
C GLU A 286 -23.60 1.35 9.40
N ILE A 287 -24.19 1.64 8.24
CA ILE A 287 -23.99 2.93 7.57
C ILE A 287 -24.75 4.01 8.34
N LEU A 288 -24.07 5.06 8.74
CA LEU A 288 -24.63 6.23 9.35
C LEU A 288 -25.06 7.25 8.28
N HIS A 289 -24.13 7.60 7.39
CA HIS A 289 -24.36 8.59 6.34
C HIS A 289 -23.55 8.25 5.09
N ILE A 290 -24.09 8.57 3.89
CA ILE A 290 -23.38 8.49 2.61
C ILE A 290 -23.45 9.87 1.96
N ASN A 291 -22.30 10.45 1.72
CA ASN A 291 -22.14 11.69 0.99
C ASN A 291 -21.42 11.45 -0.33
N SER A 292 -22.16 11.43 -1.45
CA SER A 292 -21.57 11.16 -2.77
C SER A 292 -20.78 12.35 -3.32
N GLU A 293 -21.11 13.56 -2.89
CA GLU A 293 -20.39 14.77 -3.31
C GLU A 293 -18.97 14.78 -2.73
N PHE A 294 -18.86 14.49 -1.43
CA PHE A 294 -17.57 14.35 -0.74
C PHE A 294 -16.97 12.94 -0.81
N ARG A 295 -17.64 12.01 -1.50
CA ARG A 295 -17.21 10.62 -1.70
C ARG A 295 -16.88 9.92 -0.39
N SER A 296 -17.64 10.20 0.63
CA SER A 296 -17.47 9.66 1.98
C SER A 296 -18.63 8.80 2.42
N ILE A 297 -18.31 7.74 3.17
CA ILE A 297 -19.28 6.88 3.82
C ILE A 297 -18.92 6.88 5.29
N GLU A 298 -19.86 7.30 6.12
CA GLU A 298 -19.72 7.27 7.57
C GLU A 298 -20.36 6.00 8.11
N PHE A 299 -19.63 5.34 8.98
CA PHE A 299 -20.09 4.14 9.67
C PHE A 299 -20.13 4.37 11.17
N LYS A 300 -20.97 3.59 11.84
CA LYS A 300 -21.00 3.47 13.30
C LYS A 300 -20.93 2.00 13.71
N ILE A 301 -20.47 1.74 14.92
CA ILE A 301 -20.55 0.41 15.52
C ILE A 301 -22.03 0.09 15.76
N SER A 302 -22.49 -1.03 15.21
CA SER A 302 -23.80 -1.57 15.55
C SER A 302 -23.75 -2.13 16.96
N LYS A 303 -24.68 -1.70 17.84
CA LYS A 303 -24.74 -2.25 19.21
C LYS A 303 -24.82 -3.76 19.12
N SER A 304 -23.78 -4.45 19.54
CA SER A 304 -23.81 -5.90 19.71
C SER A 304 -24.93 -6.25 20.67
N LYS A 305 -25.80 -7.19 20.30
CA LYS A 305 -26.61 -7.87 21.30
C LYS A 305 -25.62 -8.60 22.21
N ASN A 306 -25.34 -8.02 23.39
CA ASN A 306 -24.53 -8.67 24.42
C ASN A 306 -24.96 -10.13 24.53
N LYS A 307 -24.10 -11.05 24.14
CA LYS A 307 -24.15 -12.39 24.73
C LYS A 307 -23.64 -12.25 26.17
N LYS A 308 -24.62 -12.30 27.11
CA LYS A 308 -24.33 -12.59 28.50
C LYS A 308 -23.56 -13.91 28.62
#